data_e9a9e341c5230bb75444c70eb519ec47
#
_entry.id   e9a9e341c5230bb75444c70eb519ec47
#
_cell.length_a   1.000
_cell.length_b   1.000
_cell.length_c   1.000
_cell.angle_alpha   90.00
_cell.angle_beta   90.00
_cell.angle_gamma   90.00
#
_symmetry.space_group_name_H-M   'P 1'
#
loop_
_entity.id
_entity.type
_entity.pdbx_description
1 polymer ?
#
loop_
_entity_poly.entity_id
_entity_poly.type
_entity_poly.pdbx_seq_one_letter_code
_entity_poly.pdbx_strand_id
1 'polypeptide(L)'
;MTKKIFHSILLVACTVLLACYLVILTSLNDYFTSLRKSQLKTQLSFASTAVEDEGIEYLKNLENGEYRLTLIDTDGTVLYDTNADAAAMENHSDRREFQEAFLSGYGESHRYSRTLTEQTYYFAKKLSDDRVLRISTSQVTIVSLLLGMLQPLLVITFLAILLSVFLAKRASRNLVKPLNNLDLNDPLSNDVYEELSPLLRHMAQQNKQIALQMDELSRSQNEFNAITSNMSEGLIVLNKDGVVVSLNTAARKIFEAEEDSIGKDFLTIDRTPEISRAIKETLSGKKQELEYEKNGRNYDLCINKIVEKDEVIGVLLLAIDNTEKIQAEQNRREFTANVSHELKTPLQSIIGSADLIESGLVKPEDMPRFIGHIKTDAARLVSLVSDIIRLSQLDENTEMNWENVDALSVAKEALEMVGPIAESRNISLTIKGEPAPLNSVHKLLYDVIYNLCDNAVKYNKEGGFVKVDVKTAGDKVQVAVSDNGVGIAPADQSRVFERFYRVDKSHSRESSGTGLGLSIVKHAVAYLKGSISLESTLGKGTTITVSFPAEK
;
A
#
# COMPACT_ATOMS: atom_id res chain seq x y z
N MET A 1 -52.42 38.20 28.47
CA MET A 1 -51.31 37.91 27.57
C MET A 1 -49.97 38.16 28.23
N THR A 2 -49.70 39.28 28.88
CA THR A 2 -48.46 39.64 29.56
C THR A 2 -47.93 38.60 30.58
N LYS A 3 -48.83 37.99 31.38
CA LYS A 3 -48.42 36.96 32.35
C LYS A 3 -47.96 35.65 31.71
N LYS A 4 -48.60 35.25 30.60
CA LYS A 4 -48.15 34.03 29.88
C LYS A 4 -46.78 34.24 29.22
N ILE A 5 -46.54 35.39 28.62
CA ILE A 5 -45.26 35.76 28.01
C ILE A 5 -44.17 35.88 29.06
N PHE A 6 -44.50 36.50 30.22
CA PHE A 6 -43.57 36.60 31.34
C PHE A 6 -43.14 35.23 31.88
N HIS A 7 -44.11 34.31 32.09
CA HIS A 7 -43.80 32.96 32.56
C HIS A 7 -43.03 32.16 31.52
N SER A 8 -43.32 32.34 30.22
CA SER A 8 -42.57 31.68 29.16
C SER A 8 -41.11 32.19 29.06
N ILE A 9 -40.90 33.50 29.20
CA ILE A 9 -39.53 34.08 29.20
C ILE A 9 -38.74 33.60 30.43
N LEU A 10 -39.41 33.59 31.62
CA LEU A 10 -38.76 33.10 32.83
C LEU A 10 -38.43 31.60 32.77
N LEU A 11 -39.37 30.81 32.24
CA LEU A 11 -39.19 29.37 32.06
C LEU A 11 -38.07 29.07 31.04
N VAL A 12 -38.02 29.80 29.93
CA VAL A 12 -36.96 29.70 28.94
C VAL A 12 -35.59 30.10 29.53
N ALA A 13 -35.55 31.19 30.30
CA ALA A 13 -34.32 31.61 30.99
C ALA A 13 -33.80 30.54 31.96
N CYS A 14 -34.69 29.94 32.75
CA CYS A 14 -34.34 28.87 33.68
C CYS A 14 -33.89 27.58 32.95
N THR A 15 -34.55 27.20 31.86
CA THR A 15 -34.19 26.00 31.10
C THR A 15 -32.87 26.17 30.34
N VAL A 16 -32.61 27.32 29.78
CA VAL A 16 -31.32 27.63 29.10
C VAL A 16 -30.20 27.63 30.12
N LEU A 17 -30.39 28.25 31.29
CA LEU A 17 -29.40 28.20 32.38
C LEU A 17 -29.10 26.75 32.78
N LEU A 18 -30.13 25.92 32.96
CA LEU A 18 -29.96 24.51 33.32
C LEU A 18 -29.24 23.73 32.20
N ALA A 19 -29.63 23.95 30.95
CA ALA A 19 -29.00 23.30 29.79
C ALA A 19 -27.54 23.74 29.62
N CYS A 20 -27.22 25.01 29.76
CA CYS A 20 -25.85 25.51 29.76
C CYS A 20 -25.00 24.88 30.88
N TYR A 21 -25.59 24.77 32.08
CA TYR A 21 -24.93 24.06 33.17
C TYR A 21 -24.61 22.62 32.83
N LEU A 22 -25.54 21.89 32.25
CA LEU A 22 -25.39 20.48 31.89
C LEU A 22 -24.33 20.31 30.81
N VAL A 23 -24.33 21.16 29.79
CA VAL A 23 -23.35 21.12 28.69
C VAL A 23 -21.97 21.53 29.20
N ILE A 24 -21.86 22.56 30.03
CA ILE A 24 -20.56 22.95 30.60
C ILE A 24 -20.00 21.84 31.49
N LEU A 25 -20.83 21.23 32.33
CA LEU A 25 -20.46 20.14 33.21
C LEU A 25 -19.96 18.92 32.45
N THR A 26 -20.69 18.47 31.44
CA THR A 26 -20.31 17.34 30.61
C THR A 26 -19.04 17.65 29.80
N SER A 27 -18.98 18.81 29.16
CA SER A 27 -17.85 19.25 28.35
C SER A 27 -16.57 19.41 29.18
N LEU A 28 -16.68 19.96 30.40
CA LEU A 28 -15.53 20.05 31.32
C LEU A 28 -15.05 18.66 31.77
N ASN A 29 -15.99 17.78 32.11
CA ASN A 29 -15.66 16.41 32.50
C ASN A 29 -14.90 15.68 31.40
N ASP A 30 -15.41 15.73 30.17
CA ASP A 30 -14.80 15.05 29.02
C ASP A 30 -13.43 15.65 28.66
N TYR A 31 -13.33 16.97 28.71
CA TYR A 31 -12.07 17.68 28.47
C TYR A 31 -10.98 17.28 29.47
N PHE A 32 -11.27 17.33 30.78
CA PHE A 32 -10.26 16.99 31.81
C PHE A 32 -9.91 15.51 31.79
N THR A 33 -10.87 14.63 31.56
CA THR A 33 -10.61 13.18 31.44
C THR A 33 -9.72 12.86 30.24
N SER A 34 -10.01 13.43 29.10
CA SER A 34 -9.24 13.27 27.86
C SER A 34 -7.81 13.83 28.00
N LEU A 35 -7.68 15.02 28.57
CA LEU A 35 -6.39 15.65 28.81
C LEU A 35 -5.48 14.81 29.73
N ARG A 36 -6.02 14.29 30.84
CA ARG A 36 -5.31 13.44 31.79
C ARG A 36 -4.89 12.12 31.16
N LYS A 37 -5.76 11.46 30.41
CA LYS A 37 -5.42 10.23 29.69
C LYS A 37 -4.24 10.45 28.73
N SER A 38 -4.27 11.54 27.97
CA SER A 38 -3.19 11.92 27.05
C SER A 38 -1.87 12.16 27.78
N GLN A 39 -1.90 12.90 28.88
CA GLN A 39 -0.73 13.16 29.73
C GLN A 39 -0.12 11.85 30.26
N LEU A 40 -0.96 10.94 30.81
CA LEU A 40 -0.48 9.66 31.33
C LEU A 40 0.17 8.78 30.27
N LYS A 41 -0.41 8.71 29.07
CA LYS A 41 0.16 7.97 27.94
C LYS A 41 1.54 8.50 27.55
N THR A 42 1.69 9.82 27.50
CA THR A 42 2.95 10.46 27.19
C THR A 42 4.00 10.16 28.25
N GLN A 43 3.62 10.30 29.53
CA GLN A 43 4.52 10.02 30.66
C GLN A 43 4.93 8.53 30.72
N LEU A 44 3.98 7.62 30.48
CA LEU A 44 4.30 6.19 30.40
C LEU A 44 5.29 5.90 29.27
N SER A 45 5.13 6.54 28.11
CA SER A 45 6.06 6.36 27.00
C SER A 45 7.47 6.81 27.37
N PHE A 46 7.62 7.99 27.98
CA PHE A 46 8.93 8.47 28.45
C PHE A 46 9.51 7.58 29.54
N ALA A 47 8.69 7.24 30.55
CA ALA A 47 9.12 6.37 31.62
C ALA A 47 9.52 4.98 31.12
N SER A 48 8.79 4.43 30.12
CA SER A 48 9.14 3.12 29.55
C SER A 48 10.50 3.13 28.87
N THR A 49 10.81 4.17 28.10
CA THR A 49 12.11 4.31 27.43
C THR A 49 13.22 4.46 28.47
N ALA A 50 13.00 5.31 29.48
CA ALA A 50 13.98 5.51 30.54
C ALA A 50 14.21 4.25 31.40
N VAL A 51 13.14 3.48 31.67
CA VAL A 51 13.26 2.20 32.38
C VAL A 51 13.94 1.13 31.51
N GLU A 52 13.77 1.18 30.19
CA GLU A 52 14.51 0.30 29.26
C GLU A 52 16.01 0.64 29.23
N ASP A 53 16.36 1.92 29.35
CA ASP A 53 17.76 2.38 29.31
C ASP A 53 18.46 2.25 30.69
N GLU A 54 17.83 2.71 31.79
CA GLU A 54 18.42 2.82 33.12
C GLU A 54 17.91 1.79 34.14
N GLY A 55 16.89 1.03 33.78
CA GLY A 55 16.30 0.00 34.64
C GLY A 55 15.53 0.56 35.84
N ILE A 56 15.52 -0.20 36.95
CA ILE A 56 14.84 0.17 38.21
C ILE A 56 15.43 1.43 38.85
N GLU A 57 16.72 1.77 38.56
CA GLU A 57 17.37 2.93 39.13
C GLU A 57 16.69 4.25 38.75
N TYR A 58 16.19 4.35 37.55
CA TYR A 58 15.37 5.50 37.14
C TYR A 58 14.16 5.71 38.07
N LEU A 59 13.45 4.61 38.40
CA LEU A 59 12.26 4.68 39.27
C LEU A 59 12.59 5.04 40.71
N LYS A 60 13.77 4.62 41.22
CA LYS A 60 14.22 4.94 42.57
C LYS A 60 14.61 6.41 42.73
N ASN A 61 15.07 7.04 41.64
CA ASN A 61 15.50 8.45 41.64
C ASN A 61 14.32 9.42 41.44
N LEU A 62 13.11 8.92 41.17
CA LEU A 62 11.90 9.71 41.08
C LEU A 62 11.38 10.04 42.49
N GLU A 63 11.81 11.22 43.03
CA GLU A 63 11.24 11.74 44.30
C GLU A 63 9.81 12.23 44.10
N ASN A 64 8.87 11.72 44.91
CA ASN A 64 7.48 12.20 45.11
C ASN A 64 6.79 12.80 43.88
N GLY A 65 6.74 12.06 42.79
CA GLY A 65 6.07 12.48 41.57
C GLY A 65 4.52 12.49 41.69
N GLU A 66 3.87 13.35 40.90
CA GLU A 66 2.40 13.42 40.76
C GLU A 66 1.79 12.08 40.29
N TYR A 67 2.61 11.19 39.75
CA TYR A 67 2.23 9.91 39.17
C TYR A 67 2.89 8.75 39.91
N ARG A 68 2.09 7.72 40.15
CA ARG A 68 2.58 6.48 40.71
C ARG A 68 3.00 5.55 39.58
N LEU A 69 4.26 5.12 39.57
CA LEU A 69 4.81 4.17 38.62
C LEU A 69 5.04 2.82 39.31
N THR A 70 4.60 1.74 38.65
CA THR A 70 4.75 0.37 39.13
C THR A 70 5.41 -0.47 38.04
N LEU A 71 6.54 -1.09 38.33
CA LEU A 71 7.18 -2.05 37.44
C LEU A 71 6.75 -3.45 37.85
N ILE A 72 6.25 -4.21 36.90
CA ILE A 72 5.60 -5.50 37.10
C ILE A 72 6.33 -6.54 36.24
N ASP A 73 6.65 -7.67 36.82
CA ASP A 73 7.28 -8.79 36.12
C ASP A 73 6.26 -9.54 35.22
N THR A 74 6.77 -10.41 34.39
CA THR A 74 5.99 -11.23 33.44
C THR A 74 4.92 -12.10 34.11
N ASP A 75 5.15 -12.50 35.37
CA ASP A 75 4.21 -13.28 36.18
C ASP A 75 3.18 -12.44 36.96
N GLY A 76 3.23 -11.10 36.81
CA GLY A 76 2.39 -10.16 37.53
C GLY A 76 2.93 -9.74 38.90
N THR A 77 4.12 -10.18 39.30
CA THR A 77 4.78 -9.75 40.55
C THR A 77 5.26 -8.33 40.43
N VAL A 78 5.00 -7.49 41.44
CA VAL A 78 5.46 -6.11 41.48
C VAL A 78 6.94 -6.07 41.86
N LEU A 79 7.78 -5.60 40.94
CA LEU A 79 9.22 -5.42 41.18
C LEU A 79 9.55 -4.12 41.89
N TYR A 80 8.83 -3.06 41.57
CA TYR A 80 9.02 -1.74 42.16
C TYR A 80 7.76 -0.87 42.06
N ASP A 81 7.53 -0.05 43.07
CA ASP A 81 6.46 0.95 43.09
C ASP A 81 6.94 2.24 43.74
N THR A 82 6.63 3.39 43.16
CA THR A 82 7.12 4.70 43.65
C THR A 82 6.47 5.15 44.96
N ASN A 83 5.27 4.61 45.31
CA ASN A 83 4.47 5.10 46.44
C ASN A 83 4.20 4.05 47.51
N ALA A 84 4.52 2.77 47.26
CA ALA A 84 4.26 1.69 48.19
C ALA A 84 5.41 0.67 48.16
N ASP A 85 5.52 -0.11 49.23
CA ASP A 85 6.47 -1.20 49.29
C ASP A 85 6.02 -2.35 48.35
N ALA A 86 6.83 -2.62 47.35
CA ALA A 86 6.55 -3.66 46.34
C ALA A 86 6.36 -5.05 47.00
N ALA A 87 7.08 -5.34 48.08
CA ALA A 87 6.98 -6.63 48.80
C ALA A 87 5.64 -6.82 49.53
N ALA A 88 4.93 -5.73 49.81
CA ALA A 88 3.62 -5.77 50.46
C ALA A 88 2.45 -5.78 49.46
N MET A 89 2.73 -5.74 48.15
CA MET A 89 1.70 -5.65 47.12
C MET A 89 1.26 -7.05 46.64
N GLU A 90 -0.04 -7.17 46.38
CA GLU A 90 -0.58 -8.38 45.75
C GLU A 90 -0.06 -8.52 44.30
N ASN A 91 -0.10 -9.76 43.80
CA ASN A 91 0.19 -10.00 42.40
C ASN A 91 -0.80 -9.28 41.49
N HIS A 92 -0.32 -8.68 40.42
CA HIS A 92 -1.11 -7.87 39.50
C HIS A 92 -1.48 -8.58 38.20
N SER A 93 -1.27 -9.90 38.09
CA SER A 93 -1.61 -10.70 36.91
C SER A 93 -3.09 -10.64 36.50
N ASP A 94 -3.99 -10.49 37.48
CA ASP A 94 -5.44 -10.36 37.25
C ASP A 94 -5.89 -8.96 36.86
N ARG A 95 -4.97 -7.99 36.83
CA ARG A 95 -5.28 -6.61 36.52
C ARG A 95 -5.47 -6.43 35.02
N ARG A 96 -6.62 -5.88 34.62
CA ARG A 96 -7.00 -5.71 33.22
C ARG A 96 -5.93 -4.94 32.41
N GLU A 97 -5.41 -3.85 32.96
CA GLU A 97 -4.36 -3.06 32.34
C GLU A 97 -3.06 -3.86 32.12
N PHE A 98 -2.75 -4.78 33.02
CA PHE A 98 -1.59 -5.67 32.89
C PHE A 98 -1.83 -6.69 31.78
N GLN A 99 -2.98 -7.38 31.81
CA GLN A 99 -3.32 -8.39 30.81
C GLN A 99 -3.37 -7.84 29.40
N GLU A 100 -4.02 -6.66 29.24
CA GLU A 100 -4.07 -5.96 27.95
C GLU A 100 -2.67 -5.55 27.48
N ALA A 101 -1.83 -5.00 28.36
CA ALA A 101 -0.47 -4.62 28.01
C ALA A 101 0.39 -5.83 27.62
N PHE A 102 0.24 -6.94 28.32
CA PHE A 102 0.98 -8.16 28.05
C PHE A 102 0.63 -8.77 26.68
N LEU A 103 -0.66 -8.72 26.29
CA LEU A 103 -1.16 -9.28 25.04
C LEU A 103 -0.97 -8.36 23.84
N SER A 104 -1.21 -7.07 24.01
CA SER A 104 -1.28 -6.08 22.91
C SER A 104 -0.18 -5.02 22.94
N GLY A 105 0.73 -5.10 23.91
CA GLY A 105 1.80 -4.14 24.12
C GLY A 105 1.38 -2.90 24.92
N TYR A 106 0.08 -2.67 25.08
CA TYR A 106 -0.48 -1.53 25.80
C TYR A 106 -1.81 -1.89 26.44
N GLY A 107 -2.03 -1.47 27.72
CA GLY A 107 -3.27 -1.71 28.46
C GLY A 107 -3.75 -0.47 29.18
N GLU A 108 -5.06 -0.28 29.25
CA GLU A 108 -5.67 0.77 30.06
C GLU A 108 -6.80 0.22 30.92
N SER A 109 -6.88 0.72 32.16
CA SER A 109 -8.04 0.49 33.00
C SER A 109 -8.32 1.68 33.91
N HIS A 110 -9.50 1.72 34.47
CA HIS A 110 -9.87 2.70 35.47
C HIS A 110 -10.67 2.04 36.58
N ARG A 111 -10.47 2.51 37.80
CA ARG A 111 -11.18 2.00 38.98
C ARG A 111 -11.71 3.16 39.81
N TYR A 112 -12.91 3.00 40.29
CA TYR A 112 -13.58 3.96 41.16
C TYR A 112 -13.51 3.50 42.63
N SER A 113 -12.91 4.32 43.49
CA SER A 113 -12.92 4.09 44.93
C SER A 113 -14.15 4.72 45.55
N ARG A 114 -15.10 3.91 46.03
CA ARG A 114 -16.33 4.38 46.70
C ARG A 114 -16.03 5.06 48.05
N THR A 115 -14.89 4.73 48.67
CA THR A 115 -14.52 5.28 49.98
C THR A 115 -13.79 6.61 49.90
N LEU A 116 -13.05 6.89 48.83
CA LEU A 116 -12.27 8.12 48.64
C LEU A 116 -12.91 9.11 47.66
N THR A 117 -13.99 8.72 47.00
CA THR A 117 -14.64 9.50 45.93
C THR A 117 -13.63 9.86 44.82
N GLU A 118 -12.66 9.00 44.58
CA GLU A 118 -11.58 9.21 43.61
C GLU A 118 -11.62 8.13 42.50
N GLN A 119 -11.35 8.54 41.29
CA GLN A 119 -11.20 7.64 40.16
C GLN A 119 -9.72 7.56 39.81
N THR A 120 -9.18 6.34 39.83
CA THR A 120 -7.78 6.09 39.46
C THR A 120 -7.70 5.52 38.07
N TYR A 121 -6.91 6.15 37.24
CA TYR A 121 -6.58 5.68 35.89
C TYR A 121 -5.26 4.91 35.94
N TYR A 122 -5.24 3.78 35.26
CA TYR A 122 -4.09 2.90 35.11
C TYR A 122 -3.79 2.73 33.63
N PHE A 123 -2.54 2.96 33.26
CA PHE A 123 -2.01 2.68 31.95
C PHE A 123 -0.80 1.78 32.12
N ALA A 124 -0.67 0.79 31.22
CA ALA A 124 0.43 -0.15 31.25
C ALA A 124 1.01 -0.31 29.84
N LYS A 125 2.32 -0.46 29.77
CA LYS A 125 3.04 -0.71 28.53
C LYS A 125 4.03 -1.83 28.74
N LYS A 126 4.03 -2.78 27.80
CA LYS A 126 5.01 -3.84 27.74
C LYS A 126 6.35 -3.28 27.28
N LEU A 127 7.40 -3.60 28.02
CA LEU A 127 8.78 -3.26 27.70
C LEU A 127 9.41 -4.31 26.79
N SER A 128 10.57 -3.99 26.21
CA SER A 128 11.32 -4.88 25.32
C SER A 128 11.78 -6.19 25.95
N ASP A 129 11.86 -6.24 27.29
CA ASP A 129 12.23 -7.40 28.09
C ASP A 129 11.03 -8.19 28.65
N ASP A 130 9.84 -7.99 28.07
CA ASP A 130 8.57 -8.60 28.45
C ASP A 130 7.96 -8.15 29.79
N ARG A 131 8.65 -7.33 30.58
CA ARG A 131 8.10 -6.68 31.78
C ARG A 131 7.04 -5.64 31.40
N VAL A 132 6.24 -5.24 32.37
CA VAL A 132 5.19 -4.23 32.15
C VAL A 132 5.42 -3.06 33.09
N LEU A 133 5.53 -1.85 32.51
CA LEU A 133 5.53 -0.61 33.27
C LEU A 133 4.10 -0.07 33.32
N ARG A 134 3.59 0.16 34.53
CA ARG A 134 2.26 0.72 34.78
C ARG A 134 2.41 2.12 35.39
N ILE A 135 1.61 3.07 34.91
CA ILE A 135 1.45 4.38 35.49
C ILE A 135 0.02 4.54 36.03
N SER A 136 -0.13 5.18 37.16
CA SER A 136 -1.44 5.52 37.70
C SER A 136 -1.44 6.88 38.36
N THR A 137 -2.61 7.52 38.33
CA THR A 137 -2.87 8.75 39.07
C THR A 137 -4.30 8.72 39.60
N SER A 138 -4.48 9.24 40.81
CA SER A 138 -5.81 9.46 41.37
C SER A 138 -6.31 10.84 40.94
N GLN A 139 -7.56 10.91 40.57
CA GLN A 139 -8.23 12.15 40.29
C GLN A 139 -9.28 12.41 41.36
N VAL A 140 -9.13 13.52 42.05
CA VAL A 140 -10.21 14.03 42.92
C VAL A 140 -11.43 14.21 42.04
N THR A 141 -12.54 13.59 42.42
CA THR A 141 -13.75 13.57 41.60
C THR A 141 -14.20 14.99 41.35
N ILE A 142 -14.58 15.29 40.12
CA ILE A 142 -15.18 16.58 39.70
C ILE A 142 -16.29 17.03 40.63
N VAL A 143 -16.93 16.09 41.32
CA VAL A 143 -17.92 16.36 42.35
C VAL A 143 -17.39 17.29 43.46
N SER A 144 -16.15 17.17 43.89
CA SER A 144 -15.57 18.05 44.92
C SER A 144 -15.26 19.45 44.37
N LEU A 145 -14.84 19.56 43.12
CA LEU A 145 -14.65 20.83 42.43
C LEU A 145 -15.99 21.51 42.16
N LEU A 146 -17.03 20.74 41.81
CA LEU A 146 -18.38 21.21 41.59
C LEU A 146 -19.03 21.70 42.92
N LEU A 147 -18.79 20.97 44.01
CA LEU A 147 -19.25 21.40 45.33
C LEU A 147 -18.58 22.70 45.78
N GLY A 148 -17.29 22.89 45.48
CA GLY A 148 -16.60 24.16 45.74
C GLY A 148 -17.13 25.34 44.91
N MET A 149 -17.65 25.08 43.71
CA MET A 149 -18.24 26.08 42.81
C MET A 149 -19.73 26.29 43.05
N LEU A 150 -20.39 25.50 43.92
CA LEU A 150 -21.85 25.57 44.14
C LEU A 150 -22.28 26.93 44.68
N GLN A 151 -21.53 27.51 45.62
CA GLN A 151 -21.85 28.78 46.24
C GLN A 151 -21.83 29.97 45.26
N PRO A 152 -20.77 30.23 44.48
CA PRO A 152 -20.78 31.28 43.47
C PRO A 152 -21.80 31.02 42.37
N LEU A 153 -22.06 29.75 42.04
CA LEU A 153 -23.06 29.35 41.06
C LEU A 153 -24.49 29.71 41.53
N LEU A 154 -24.83 29.44 42.77
CA LEU A 154 -26.14 29.82 43.35
C LEU A 154 -26.35 31.34 43.38
N VAL A 155 -25.30 32.10 43.72
CA VAL A 155 -25.36 33.57 43.72
C VAL A 155 -25.59 34.10 42.30
N ILE A 156 -24.84 33.60 41.32
CA ILE A 156 -25.01 34.00 39.91
C ILE A 156 -26.38 33.63 39.40
N THR A 157 -26.88 32.44 39.75
CA THR A 157 -28.21 31.98 39.37
C THR A 157 -29.33 32.88 39.96
N PHE A 158 -29.22 33.23 41.23
CA PHE A 158 -30.16 34.11 41.89
C PHE A 158 -30.19 35.51 41.26
N LEU A 159 -29.01 36.10 41.00
CA LEU A 159 -28.91 37.41 40.33
C LEU A 159 -29.43 37.33 38.89
N ALA A 160 -29.16 36.23 38.18
CA ALA A 160 -29.65 36.01 36.81
C ALA A 160 -31.18 35.89 36.77
N ILE A 161 -31.80 35.23 37.76
CA ILE A 161 -33.26 35.14 37.87
C ILE A 161 -33.89 36.50 38.17
N LEU A 162 -33.33 37.28 39.12
CA LEU A 162 -33.79 38.64 39.44
C LEU A 162 -33.71 39.56 38.21
N LEU A 163 -32.59 39.53 37.52
CA LEU A 163 -32.39 40.32 36.30
C LEU A 163 -33.32 39.86 35.17
N SER A 164 -33.54 38.56 35.03
CA SER A 164 -34.47 38.00 34.04
C SER A 164 -35.91 38.43 34.32
N VAL A 165 -36.33 38.44 35.59
CA VAL A 165 -37.65 38.94 36.01
C VAL A 165 -37.81 40.42 35.67
N PHE A 166 -36.79 41.23 35.96
CA PHE A 166 -36.81 42.66 35.67
C PHE A 166 -36.86 42.95 34.17
N LEU A 167 -35.97 42.32 33.41
CA LEU A 167 -35.88 42.48 31.95
C LEU A 167 -37.09 41.91 31.22
N ALA A 168 -37.62 40.76 31.69
CA ALA A 168 -38.83 40.15 31.12
C ALA A 168 -40.05 41.05 31.32
N LYS A 169 -40.17 41.71 32.51
CA LYS A 169 -41.23 42.65 32.80
C LYS A 169 -41.14 43.89 31.91
N ARG A 170 -39.94 44.35 31.61
CA ARG A 170 -39.68 45.50 30.74
C ARG A 170 -39.86 45.16 29.25
N ALA A 171 -39.29 44.03 28.80
CA ALA A 171 -39.39 43.55 27.43
C ALA A 171 -40.80 43.09 27.05
N SER A 172 -41.54 42.46 28.01
CA SER A 172 -42.91 42.01 27.80
C SER A 172 -43.87 43.16 27.48
N ARG A 173 -43.59 44.37 27.96
CA ARG A 173 -44.47 45.52 27.72
C ARG A 173 -44.22 46.23 26.38
N ASN A 174 -43.00 46.31 25.90
CA ASN A 174 -42.64 47.16 24.75
C ASN A 174 -42.01 46.46 23.56
N LEU A 175 -41.36 45.28 23.74
CA LEU A 175 -40.52 44.70 22.70
C LEU A 175 -40.91 43.27 22.22
N VAL A 176 -41.69 42.53 23.04
CA VAL A 176 -41.89 41.10 22.79
C VAL A 176 -42.89 40.80 21.67
N LYS A 177 -43.87 41.69 21.47
CA LYS A 177 -44.92 41.44 20.46
C LYS A 177 -44.38 41.49 19.00
N PRO A 178 -43.54 42.46 18.63
CA PRO A 178 -42.89 42.48 17.31
C PRO A 178 -41.79 41.43 17.16
N LEU A 179 -41.04 41.15 18.26
CA LEU A 179 -39.94 40.16 18.23
C LEU A 179 -40.43 38.70 18.10
N ASN A 180 -41.60 38.36 18.62
CA ASN A 180 -42.14 37.01 18.50
C ASN A 180 -42.59 36.64 17.08
N ASN A 181 -42.76 37.61 16.21
CA ASN A 181 -43.20 37.41 14.84
C ASN A 181 -42.06 37.65 13.82
N LEU A 182 -40.83 37.83 14.29
CA LEU A 182 -39.67 37.98 13.40
C LEU A 182 -39.37 36.69 12.63
N ASP A 183 -39.35 36.77 11.31
CA ASP A 183 -38.79 35.73 10.50
C ASP A 183 -37.24 35.85 10.51
N LEU A 184 -36.61 34.95 11.23
CA LEU A 184 -35.15 34.90 11.35
C LEU A 184 -34.46 34.34 10.08
N ASN A 185 -35.21 33.67 9.20
CA ASN A 185 -34.69 33.17 7.93
C ASN A 185 -34.64 34.28 6.88
N ASP A 186 -35.57 35.22 6.93
CA ASP A 186 -35.52 36.43 6.09
C ASP A 186 -35.63 37.68 6.97
N PRO A 187 -34.55 38.12 7.62
CA PRO A 187 -34.54 39.23 8.53
C PRO A 187 -34.98 40.55 7.90
N LEU A 188 -34.84 40.73 6.58
CA LEU A 188 -35.12 41.98 5.87
C LEU A 188 -36.62 42.14 5.50
N SER A 189 -37.40 41.04 5.53
CA SER A 189 -38.84 41.08 5.26
C SER A 189 -39.68 41.53 6.45
N ASN A 190 -39.07 41.65 7.65
CA ASN A 190 -39.77 42.00 8.86
C ASN A 190 -40.07 43.51 8.96
N ASP A 191 -41.33 43.84 9.09
CA ASP A 191 -41.78 45.21 9.36
C ASP A 191 -41.73 45.49 10.88
N VAL A 192 -40.58 46.01 11.33
CA VAL A 192 -40.26 46.22 12.74
C VAL A 192 -39.78 47.65 13.02
N TYR A 193 -39.69 47.99 14.31
CA TYR A 193 -39.18 49.28 14.76
C TYR A 193 -37.84 49.64 14.12
N GLU A 194 -37.68 50.92 13.74
CA GLU A 194 -36.45 51.43 13.06
C GLU A 194 -35.17 51.07 13.85
N GLU A 195 -35.25 51.02 15.19
CA GLU A 195 -34.14 50.70 16.07
C GLU A 195 -33.62 49.25 15.88
N LEU A 196 -34.45 48.35 15.34
CA LEU A 196 -34.09 46.97 15.08
C LEU A 196 -33.55 46.75 13.65
N SER A 197 -33.74 47.69 12.77
CA SER A 197 -33.27 47.62 11.37
C SER A 197 -31.76 47.34 11.26
N PRO A 198 -30.85 47.96 12.06
CA PRO A 198 -29.43 47.65 12.00
C PRO A 198 -29.13 46.21 12.41
N LEU A 199 -29.84 45.67 13.41
CA LEU A 199 -29.71 44.29 13.89
C LEU A 199 -30.14 43.28 12.81
N LEU A 200 -31.29 43.55 12.17
CA LEU A 200 -31.83 42.71 11.11
C LEU A 200 -30.94 42.68 9.88
N ARG A 201 -30.34 43.83 9.49
CA ARG A 201 -29.36 43.92 8.43
C ARG A 201 -28.10 43.12 8.78
N HIS A 202 -27.63 43.24 10.01
CA HIS A 202 -26.45 42.48 10.47
C HIS A 202 -26.71 40.97 10.47
N MET A 203 -27.88 40.53 10.94
CA MET A 203 -28.29 39.12 10.87
C MET A 203 -28.41 38.61 9.44
N ALA A 204 -29.02 39.39 8.54
CA ALA A 204 -29.09 39.01 7.13
C ALA A 204 -27.69 38.88 6.50
N GLN A 205 -26.78 39.77 6.87
CA GLN A 205 -25.40 39.69 6.43
C GLN A 205 -24.66 38.48 6.99
N GLN A 206 -24.86 38.17 8.29
CA GLN A 206 -24.29 36.97 8.90
C GLN A 206 -24.85 35.68 8.31
N ASN A 207 -26.18 35.59 8.12
CA ASN A 207 -26.83 34.46 7.48
C ASN A 207 -26.25 34.21 6.06
N LYS A 208 -26.08 35.28 5.30
CA LYS A 208 -25.44 35.21 3.98
C LYS A 208 -23.99 34.75 4.07
N GLN A 209 -23.25 35.24 5.05
CA GLN A 209 -21.84 34.86 5.24
C GLN A 209 -21.71 33.39 5.68
N ILE A 210 -22.56 32.94 6.61
CA ILE A 210 -22.62 31.53 7.04
C ILE A 210 -23.00 30.63 5.85
N ALA A 211 -24.00 31.01 5.05
CA ALA A 211 -24.39 30.24 3.88
C ALA A 211 -23.22 30.13 2.85
N LEU A 212 -22.50 31.23 2.59
CA LEU A 212 -21.32 31.21 1.73
C LEU A 212 -20.19 30.33 2.29
N GLN A 213 -19.92 30.42 3.60
CA GLN A 213 -18.90 29.58 4.25
C GLN A 213 -19.28 28.10 4.24
N MET A 214 -20.58 27.78 4.45
CA MET A 214 -21.08 26.42 4.33
C MET A 214 -20.96 25.86 2.91
N ASP A 215 -21.28 26.67 1.92
CA ASP A 215 -21.15 26.27 0.50
C ASP A 215 -19.67 26.07 0.14
N GLU A 216 -18.79 26.99 0.54
CA GLU A 216 -17.34 26.87 0.34
C GLU A 216 -16.76 25.64 1.04
N LEU A 217 -17.15 25.38 2.29
CA LEU A 217 -16.74 24.21 3.03
C LEU A 217 -17.23 22.91 2.37
N SER A 218 -18.50 22.88 1.96
CA SER A 218 -19.11 21.75 1.26
C SER A 218 -18.39 21.48 -0.08
N ARG A 219 -18.10 22.55 -0.82
CA ARG A 219 -17.36 22.47 -2.08
C ARG A 219 -15.94 21.92 -1.87
N SER A 220 -15.21 22.46 -0.90
CA SER A 220 -13.86 22.00 -0.56
C SER A 220 -13.85 20.53 -0.14
N GLN A 221 -14.86 20.11 0.66
CA GLN A 221 -15.00 18.72 1.07
C GLN A 221 -15.33 17.80 -0.10
N ASN A 222 -16.20 18.24 -1.02
CA ASN A 222 -16.54 17.48 -2.22
C ASN A 222 -15.32 17.37 -3.17
N GLU A 223 -14.56 18.45 -3.35
CA GLU A 223 -13.32 18.44 -4.13
C GLU A 223 -12.29 17.48 -3.52
N PHE A 224 -12.07 17.53 -2.21
CA PHE A 224 -11.18 16.59 -1.50
C PHE A 224 -11.63 15.15 -1.68
N ASN A 225 -12.91 14.86 -1.49
CA ASN A 225 -13.47 13.53 -1.68
C ASN A 225 -13.34 13.05 -3.13
N ALA A 226 -13.58 13.93 -4.10
CA ALA A 226 -13.42 13.60 -5.52
C ALA A 226 -11.97 13.27 -5.86
N ILE A 227 -11.01 14.05 -5.37
CA ILE A 227 -9.58 13.80 -5.58
C ILE A 227 -9.20 12.45 -4.97
N THR A 228 -9.49 12.25 -3.69
CA THR A 228 -9.08 11.04 -2.97
C THR A 228 -9.76 9.78 -3.49
N SER A 229 -11.01 9.87 -3.95
CA SER A 229 -11.75 8.73 -4.50
C SER A 229 -11.25 8.28 -5.87
N ASN A 230 -10.65 9.19 -6.66
CA ASN A 230 -10.10 8.88 -7.99
C ASN A 230 -8.59 8.53 -7.94
N MET A 231 -7.94 8.60 -6.78
CA MET A 231 -6.56 8.14 -6.63
C MET A 231 -6.49 6.62 -6.79
N SER A 232 -5.43 6.15 -7.44
CA SER A 232 -5.08 4.73 -7.53
C SER A 232 -4.45 4.21 -6.24
N GLU A 233 -3.79 5.10 -5.49
CA GLU A 233 -3.14 4.80 -4.23
C GLU A 233 -4.16 4.69 -3.10
N GLY A 234 -3.99 3.69 -2.24
CA GLY A 234 -4.81 3.54 -1.04
C GLY A 234 -4.45 4.57 0.02
N LEU A 235 -5.42 5.38 0.43
CA LEU A 235 -5.24 6.41 1.47
C LEU A 235 -6.08 6.07 2.69
N ILE A 236 -5.44 5.98 3.86
CA ILE A 236 -6.09 5.81 5.16
C ILE A 236 -5.57 6.86 6.14
N VAL A 237 -6.50 7.52 6.80
CA VAL A 237 -6.22 8.46 7.89
C VAL A 237 -6.65 7.83 9.20
N LEU A 238 -5.72 7.78 10.14
CA LEU A 238 -5.95 7.28 11.51
C LEU A 238 -5.78 8.42 12.51
N ASN A 239 -6.56 8.40 13.57
CA ASN A 239 -6.32 9.28 14.71
C ASN A 239 -5.16 8.74 15.59
N LYS A 240 -4.83 9.45 16.66
CA LYS A 240 -3.78 9.07 17.60
C LYS A 240 -4.01 7.73 18.33
N ASP A 241 -5.23 7.25 18.35
CA ASP A 241 -5.61 5.98 19.00
C ASP A 241 -5.61 4.82 18.00
N GLY A 242 -5.26 5.06 16.71
CA GLY A 242 -5.26 4.05 15.65
C GLY A 242 -6.64 3.80 15.04
N VAL A 243 -7.63 4.65 15.36
CA VAL A 243 -8.98 4.54 14.81
C VAL A 243 -9.05 5.18 13.43
N VAL A 244 -9.71 4.53 12.50
CA VAL A 244 -9.89 5.00 11.12
C VAL A 244 -10.80 6.22 11.08
N VAL A 245 -10.25 7.34 10.63
CA VAL A 245 -10.98 8.60 10.42
C VAL A 245 -11.52 8.67 8.99
N SER A 246 -10.71 8.25 8.03
CA SER A 246 -11.08 8.27 6.61
C SER A 246 -10.32 7.20 5.84
N LEU A 247 -10.95 6.69 4.79
CA LEU A 247 -10.31 5.81 3.79
C LEU A 247 -10.93 6.04 2.41
N ASN A 248 -10.08 6.06 1.38
CA ASN A 248 -10.53 6.25 0.01
C ASN A 248 -10.96 4.93 -0.66
N THR A 249 -11.48 5.00 -1.87
CA THR A 249 -11.97 3.83 -2.64
C THR A 249 -10.86 2.82 -2.93
N ALA A 250 -9.63 3.28 -3.22
CA ALA A 250 -8.49 2.40 -3.46
C ALA A 250 -8.09 1.63 -2.18
N ALA A 251 -8.02 2.33 -1.03
CA ALA A 251 -7.73 1.67 0.25
C ALA A 251 -8.76 0.60 0.61
N ARG A 252 -10.05 0.85 0.36
CA ARG A 252 -11.10 -0.17 0.56
C ARG A 252 -10.83 -1.43 -0.24
N LYS A 253 -10.42 -1.28 -1.49
CA LYS A 253 -10.10 -2.43 -2.37
C LYS A 253 -8.83 -3.15 -1.94
N ILE A 254 -7.77 -2.41 -1.59
CA ILE A 254 -6.47 -2.98 -1.20
C ILE A 254 -6.60 -3.75 0.12
N PHE A 255 -7.23 -3.15 1.12
CA PHE A 255 -7.35 -3.74 2.45
C PHE A 255 -8.64 -4.56 2.65
N GLU A 256 -9.51 -4.64 1.63
CA GLU A 256 -10.82 -5.33 1.69
C GLU A 256 -11.70 -4.79 2.83
N ALA A 257 -11.62 -3.46 3.04
CA ALA A 257 -12.31 -2.79 4.13
C ALA A 257 -13.77 -2.49 3.75
N GLU A 258 -14.69 -2.74 4.69
CA GLU A 258 -16.12 -2.42 4.54
C GLU A 258 -16.39 -0.92 4.80
N GLU A 259 -17.58 -0.44 4.39
CA GLU A 259 -17.96 0.97 4.61
C GLU A 259 -18.04 1.35 6.09
N ASP A 260 -18.38 0.42 6.94
CA ASP A 260 -18.52 0.58 8.38
C ASP A 260 -17.16 0.57 9.14
N SER A 261 -16.04 0.47 8.42
CA SER A 261 -14.69 0.49 9.00
C SER A 261 -14.28 1.85 9.57
N ILE A 262 -14.96 2.94 9.15
CA ILE A 262 -14.75 4.27 9.72
C ILE A 262 -15.22 4.29 11.18
N GLY A 263 -14.37 4.83 12.06
CA GLY A 263 -14.62 4.85 13.51
C GLY A 263 -14.20 3.58 14.25
N LYS A 264 -13.70 2.55 13.55
CA LYS A 264 -13.15 1.34 14.15
C LYS A 264 -11.61 1.39 14.19
N ASP A 265 -11.02 0.59 15.07
CA ASP A 265 -9.56 0.41 15.13
C ASP A 265 -9.07 -0.21 13.80
N PHE A 266 -7.93 0.27 13.29
CA PHE A 266 -7.30 -0.26 12.06
C PHE A 266 -7.05 -1.77 12.14
N LEU A 267 -6.79 -2.31 13.33
CA LEU A 267 -6.64 -3.75 13.56
C LEU A 267 -7.87 -4.58 13.18
N THR A 268 -9.02 -3.97 13.01
CA THR A 268 -10.23 -4.66 12.50
C THR A 268 -10.18 -4.87 10.99
N ILE A 269 -9.41 -4.04 10.28
CA ILE A 269 -9.22 -4.10 8.83
C ILE A 269 -8.02 -4.98 8.49
N ASP A 270 -6.89 -4.74 9.16
CA ASP A 270 -5.66 -5.51 8.94
C ASP A 270 -4.96 -5.79 10.28
N ARG A 271 -4.62 -7.07 10.49
CA ARG A 271 -4.00 -7.55 11.74
C ARG A 271 -2.51 -7.82 11.59
N THR A 272 -1.90 -7.38 10.51
CA THR A 272 -0.47 -7.56 10.25
C THR A 272 0.35 -6.88 11.36
N PRO A 273 1.16 -7.62 12.12
CA PRO A 273 1.90 -7.08 13.27
C PRO A 273 2.87 -5.97 12.88
N GLU A 274 3.46 -6.06 11.68
CA GLU A 274 4.41 -5.10 11.12
C GLU A 274 3.74 -3.74 10.91
N ILE A 275 2.54 -3.71 10.32
CA ILE A 275 1.78 -2.48 10.09
C ILE A 275 1.39 -1.86 11.44
N SER A 276 0.89 -2.67 12.37
CA SER A 276 0.52 -2.20 13.71
C SER A 276 1.70 -1.59 14.47
N ARG A 277 2.88 -2.21 14.36
CA ARG A 277 4.11 -1.68 14.95
C ARG A 277 4.50 -0.38 14.29
N ALA A 278 4.50 -0.31 12.96
CA ALA A 278 4.85 0.88 12.21
C ALA A 278 3.92 2.06 12.50
N ILE A 279 2.61 1.83 12.62
CA ILE A 279 1.66 2.86 13.04
C ILE A 279 2.05 3.42 14.43
N LYS A 280 2.34 2.55 15.40
CA LYS A 280 2.73 2.96 16.76
C LYS A 280 4.06 3.73 16.77
N GLU A 281 5.04 3.28 16.00
CA GLU A 281 6.33 3.95 15.86
C GLU A 281 6.20 5.31 15.16
N THR A 282 5.31 5.42 14.18
CA THR A 282 5.03 6.69 13.51
C THR A 282 4.35 7.68 14.44
N LEU A 283 3.43 7.23 15.29
CA LEU A 283 2.82 8.05 16.33
C LEU A 283 3.87 8.57 17.35
N SER A 284 4.94 7.80 17.56
CA SER A 284 6.07 8.24 18.39
C SER A 284 7.09 9.13 17.66
N GLY A 285 6.87 9.44 16.39
CA GLY A 285 7.59 10.47 15.64
C GLY A 285 8.47 10.00 14.47
N LYS A 286 8.58 8.68 14.21
CA LYS A 286 9.42 8.13 13.13
C LYS A 286 8.56 7.80 11.90
N LYS A 287 8.88 8.39 10.74
CA LYS A 287 8.33 7.95 9.45
C LYS A 287 8.66 6.47 9.24
N GLN A 288 7.68 5.68 8.78
CA GLN A 288 7.85 4.27 8.47
C GLN A 288 7.48 3.99 7.01
N GLU A 289 8.24 3.11 6.40
CA GLU A 289 7.98 2.57 5.07
C GLU A 289 8.10 1.05 5.16
N LEU A 290 7.10 0.33 4.64
CA LEU A 290 7.03 -1.12 4.68
C LEU A 290 6.63 -1.66 3.32
N GLU A 291 7.21 -2.79 2.96
CA GLU A 291 6.67 -3.62 1.88
C GLU A 291 5.52 -4.48 2.43
N TYR A 292 4.43 -4.53 1.71
CA TYR A 292 3.23 -5.27 2.09
C TYR A 292 2.71 -6.08 0.91
N GLU A 293 2.59 -7.37 1.10
CA GLU A 293 2.04 -8.26 0.08
C GLU A 293 0.61 -8.66 0.45
N LYS A 294 -0.31 -8.49 -0.50
CA LYS A 294 -1.70 -8.95 -0.36
C LYS A 294 -2.25 -9.39 -1.72
N ASN A 295 -2.89 -10.58 -1.75
CA ASN A 295 -3.52 -11.14 -2.94
C ASN A 295 -2.57 -11.23 -4.15
N GLY A 296 -1.30 -11.53 -3.93
CA GLY A 296 -0.28 -11.63 -4.97
C GLY A 296 0.14 -10.29 -5.59
N ARG A 297 -0.21 -9.16 -4.94
CA ARG A 297 0.27 -7.81 -5.27
C ARG A 297 1.17 -7.27 -4.18
N ASN A 298 2.14 -6.48 -4.59
CA ASN A 298 3.09 -5.83 -3.69
C ASN A 298 2.77 -4.35 -3.58
N TYR A 299 2.69 -3.87 -2.36
CA TYR A 299 2.41 -2.48 -2.02
C TYR A 299 3.53 -1.89 -1.18
N ASP A 300 3.92 -0.65 -1.48
CA ASP A 300 4.73 0.14 -0.58
C ASP A 300 3.81 0.94 0.34
N LEU A 301 3.84 0.63 1.65
CA LEU A 301 3.09 1.36 2.65
C LEU A 301 3.96 2.47 3.23
N CYS A 302 3.60 3.72 2.92
CA CYS A 302 4.22 4.91 3.51
C CYS A 302 3.36 5.41 4.66
N ILE A 303 3.90 5.37 5.88
CA ILE A 303 3.19 5.74 7.09
C ILE A 303 3.81 7.02 7.66
N ASN A 304 3.06 8.12 7.60
CA ASN A 304 3.50 9.45 7.99
C ASN A 304 2.63 9.99 9.13
N LYS A 305 3.24 10.71 10.06
CA LYS A 305 2.49 11.41 11.10
C LYS A 305 1.77 12.63 10.52
N ILE A 306 0.57 12.89 11.03
CA ILE A 306 -0.15 14.14 10.79
C ILE A 306 0.09 15.03 12.02
N VAL A 307 0.58 16.24 11.77
CA VAL A 307 0.94 17.19 12.84
C VAL A 307 0.09 18.44 12.70
N GLU A 308 -0.50 18.90 13.79
CA GLU A 308 -1.17 20.20 13.90
C GLU A 308 -0.64 20.92 15.13
N LYS A 309 -0.15 22.18 14.96
CA LYS A 309 0.42 23.00 16.05
C LYS A 309 1.48 22.28 16.90
N ASP A 310 2.39 21.53 16.22
CA ASP A 310 3.45 20.71 16.81
C ASP A 310 2.98 19.47 17.59
N GLU A 311 1.69 19.16 17.61
CA GLU A 311 1.16 17.92 18.18
C GLU A 311 0.81 16.90 17.12
N VAL A 312 1.13 15.63 17.35
CA VAL A 312 0.72 14.53 16.48
C VAL A 312 -0.75 14.24 16.73
N ILE A 313 -1.57 14.53 15.72
CA ILE A 313 -3.03 14.31 15.76
C ILE A 313 -3.45 12.99 15.15
N GLY A 314 -2.56 12.34 14.40
CA GLY A 314 -2.87 11.07 13.75
C GLY A 314 -1.78 10.60 12.81
N VAL A 315 -2.14 9.63 11.98
CA VAL A 315 -1.26 8.99 11.01
C VAL A 315 -1.95 8.94 9.65
N LEU A 316 -1.17 9.23 8.62
CA LEU A 316 -1.53 9.01 7.23
C LEU A 316 -0.82 7.75 6.72
N LEU A 317 -1.59 6.75 6.28
CA LEU A 317 -1.09 5.56 5.61
C LEU A 317 -1.41 5.66 4.13
N LEU A 318 -0.38 5.60 3.30
CA LEU A 318 -0.48 5.59 1.85
C LEU A 318 0.00 4.22 1.34
N ALA A 319 -0.83 3.52 0.58
CA ALA A 319 -0.51 2.23 -0.05
C ALA A 319 -0.37 2.44 -1.56
N ILE A 320 0.83 2.23 -2.07
CA ILE A 320 1.21 2.39 -3.48
C ILE A 320 1.43 1.01 -4.08
N ASP A 321 0.70 0.67 -5.14
CA ASP A 321 0.92 -0.59 -5.87
C ASP A 321 2.28 -0.53 -6.59
N ASN A 322 3.20 -1.37 -6.15
CA ASN A 322 4.56 -1.46 -6.66
C ASN A 322 4.83 -2.81 -7.37
N THR A 323 3.76 -3.56 -7.65
CA THR A 323 3.83 -4.93 -8.18
C THR A 323 4.63 -4.99 -9.47
N GLU A 324 4.32 -4.11 -10.43
CA GLU A 324 5.02 -4.08 -11.73
C GLU A 324 6.50 -3.78 -11.58
N LYS A 325 6.87 -2.84 -10.70
CA LYS A 325 8.27 -2.45 -10.46
C LYS A 325 9.06 -3.58 -9.81
N ILE A 326 8.51 -4.23 -8.79
CA ILE A 326 9.15 -5.36 -8.11
C ILE A 326 9.32 -6.53 -9.08
N GLN A 327 8.29 -6.85 -9.88
CA GLN A 327 8.35 -7.89 -10.91
C GLN A 327 9.43 -7.59 -11.96
N ALA A 328 9.50 -6.34 -12.42
CA ALA A 328 10.53 -5.93 -13.38
C ALA A 328 11.93 -6.03 -12.79
N GLU A 329 12.12 -5.65 -11.51
CA GLU A 329 13.42 -5.77 -10.84
C GLU A 329 13.81 -7.22 -10.59
N GLN A 330 12.87 -8.07 -10.19
CA GLN A 330 13.10 -9.51 -10.04
C GLN A 330 13.47 -10.15 -11.36
N ASN A 331 12.74 -9.88 -12.44
CA ASN A 331 13.04 -10.34 -13.78
C ASN A 331 14.46 -9.90 -14.23
N ARG A 332 14.85 -8.66 -13.90
CA ARG A 332 16.20 -8.14 -14.19
C ARG A 332 17.28 -8.87 -13.41
N ARG A 333 17.06 -9.15 -12.11
CA ARG A 333 17.99 -9.90 -11.26
C ARG A 333 18.15 -11.34 -11.75
N GLU A 334 17.04 -12.02 -12.06
CA GLU A 334 17.04 -13.37 -12.61
C GLU A 334 17.76 -13.42 -13.98
N PHE A 335 17.50 -12.44 -14.85
CA PHE A 335 18.20 -12.31 -16.11
C PHE A 335 19.71 -12.19 -15.92
N THR A 336 20.18 -11.29 -15.05
CA THR A 336 21.62 -11.10 -14.80
C THR A 336 22.28 -12.35 -14.23
N ALA A 337 21.61 -13.04 -13.31
CA ALA A 337 22.11 -14.30 -12.74
C ALA A 337 22.20 -15.40 -13.82
N ASN A 338 21.17 -15.55 -14.66
CA ASN A 338 21.13 -16.53 -15.72
C ASN A 338 22.19 -16.24 -16.81
N VAL A 339 22.35 -14.96 -17.21
CA VAL A 339 23.44 -14.55 -18.12
C VAL A 339 24.81 -14.98 -17.58
N SER A 340 25.07 -14.67 -16.31
CA SER A 340 26.37 -15.01 -15.68
C SER A 340 26.61 -16.51 -15.68
N HIS A 341 25.58 -17.30 -15.40
CA HIS A 341 25.68 -18.77 -15.39
C HIS A 341 25.89 -19.35 -16.79
N GLU A 342 25.10 -18.89 -17.79
CA GLU A 342 25.19 -19.39 -19.17
C GLU A 342 26.47 -18.95 -19.91
N LEU A 343 27.09 -17.84 -19.51
CA LEU A 343 28.43 -17.46 -19.99
C LEU A 343 29.56 -18.26 -19.34
N LYS A 344 29.44 -18.54 -18.01
CA LYS A 344 30.50 -19.22 -17.26
C LYS A 344 30.70 -20.65 -17.71
N THR A 345 29.63 -21.37 -18.02
CA THR A 345 29.70 -22.81 -18.37
C THR A 345 30.53 -23.09 -19.64
N PRO A 346 30.25 -22.48 -20.83
CA PRO A 346 31.04 -22.69 -22.01
C PRO A 346 32.48 -22.13 -21.87
N LEU A 347 32.66 -21.02 -21.14
CA LEU A 347 33.97 -20.46 -20.89
C LEU A 347 34.84 -21.42 -20.07
N GLN A 348 34.30 -22.07 -19.04
CA GLN A 348 35.00 -23.08 -18.27
C GLN A 348 35.32 -24.32 -19.09
N SER A 349 34.44 -24.72 -20.01
CA SER A 349 34.71 -25.84 -20.96
C SER A 349 35.83 -25.52 -21.93
N ILE A 350 35.87 -24.28 -22.46
CA ILE A 350 36.94 -23.80 -23.33
C ILE A 350 38.28 -23.82 -22.59
N ILE A 351 38.32 -23.19 -21.38
CA ILE A 351 39.54 -23.14 -20.56
C ILE A 351 39.99 -24.56 -20.20
N GLY A 352 39.10 -25.41 -19.70
CA GLY A 352 39.46 -26.78 -19.33
C GLY A 352 39.94 -27.61 -20.51
N SER A 353 39.36 -27.44 -21.71
CA SER A 353 39.83 -28.10 -22.92
C SER A 353 41.21 -27.58 -23.37
N ALA A 354 41.45 -26.27 -23.26
CA ALA A 354 42.74 -25.66 -23.56
C ALA A 354 43.82 -26.12 -22.57
N ASP A 355 43.53 -26.14 -21.26
CA ASP A 355 44.46 -26.59 -20.22
C ASP A 355 44.89 -28.07 -20.43
N LEU A 356 43.93 -28.94 -20.82
CA LEU A 356 44.19 -30.33 -21.09
C LEU A 356 45.10 -30.50 -22.33
N ILE A 357 44.92 -29.67 -23.35
CA ILE A 357 45.79 -29.65 -24.55
C ILE A 357 47.17 -29.14 -24.17
N GLU A 358 47.28 -28.02 -23.45
CA GLU A 358 48.54 -27.39 -23.05
C GLU A 358 49.38 -28.30 -22.15
N SER A 359 48.73 -29.00 -21.21
CA SER A 359 49.40 -29.94 -20.31
C SER A 359 49.83 -31.26 -20.98
N GLY A 360 49.57 -31.45 -22.28
CA GLY A 360 49.94 -32.64 -23.03
C GLY A 360 49.17 -33.92 -22.62
N LEU A 361 48.03 -33.76 -21.89
CA LEU A 361 47.18 -34.87 -21.43
C LEU A 361 46.26 -35.39 -22.55
N VAL A 362 46.11 -34.65 -23.64
CA VAL A 362 45.28 -35.02 -24.80
C VAL A 362 46.17 -35.78 -25.82
N LYS A 363 45.72 -36.97 -26.18
CA LYS A 363 46.42 -37.75 -27.23
C LYS A 363 46.31 -37.03 -28.59
N PRO A 364 47.34 -37.17 -29.49
CA PRO A 364 47.31 -36.54 -30.82
C PRO A 364 46.01 -36.84 -31.62
N GLU A 365 45.54 -38.06 -31.54
CA GLU A 365 44.28 -38.53 -32.20
C GLU A 365 42.99 -37.85 -31.69
N ASP A 366 42.95 -37.39 -30.42
CA ASP A 366 41.83 -36.71 -29.81
C ASP A 366 41.91 -35.18 -29.96
N MET A 367 43.06 -34.62 -30.35
CA MET A 367 43.31 -33.19 -30.50
C MET A 367 42.25 -32.47 -31.35
N PRO A 368 41.88 -32.98 -32.57
CA PRO A 368 40.85 -32.34 -33.38
C PRO A 368 39.49 -32.25 -32.69
N ARG A 369 39.15 -33.21 -31.82
CA ARG A 369 37.90 -33.24 -31.06
C ARG A 369 37.88 -32.13 -29.99
N PHE A 370 38.98 -31.96 -29.24
CA PHE A 370 39.08 -30.91 -28.22
C PHE A 370 39.06 -29.51 -28.83
N ILE A 371 39.77 -29.31 -29.95
CA ILE A 371 39.73 -28.06 -30.72
C ILE A 371 38.31 -27.83 -31.26
N GLY A 372 37.63 -28.88 -31.73
CA GLY A 372 36.22 -28.83 -32.13
C GLY A 372 35.30 -28.38 -31.01
N HIS A 373 35.49 -28.88 -29.78
CA HIS A 373 34.75 -28.45 -28.61
C HIS A 373 34.98 -26.97 -28.29
N ILE A 374 36.25 -26.51 -28.27
CA ILE A 374 36.60 -25.11 -28.06
C ILE A 374 35.88 -24.21 -29.08
N LYS A 375 35.97 -24.59 -30.39
CA LYS A 375 35.32 -23.82 -31.46
C LYS A 375 33.81 -23.75 -31.31
N THR A 376 33.18 -24.87 -30.94
CA THR A 376 31.72 -24.94 -30.73
C THR A 376 31.28 -24.09 -29.55
N ASP A 377 31.99 -24.17 -28.42
CA ASP A 377 31.66 -23.39 -27.21
C ASP A 377 31.93 -21.90 -27.43
N ALA A 378 33.00 -21.53 -28.16
CA ALA A 378 33.26 -20.14 -28.54
C ALA A 378 32.17 -19.57 -29.46
N ALA A 379 31.73 -20.33 -30.48
CA ALA A 379 30.65 -19.94 -31.36
C ALA A 379 29.32 -19.75 -30.57
N ARG A 380 29.05 -20.65 -29.60
CA ARG A 380 27.91 -20.55 -28.70
C ARG A 380 27.96 -19.27 -27.84
N LEU A 381 29.14 -18.91 -27.30
CA LEU A 381 29.34 -17.67 -26.55
C LEU A 381 29.06 -16.44 -27.40
N VAL A 382 29.55 -16.38 -28.63
CA VAL A 382 29.29 -15.27 -29.55
C VAL A 382 27.80 -15.13 -29.83
N SER A 383 27.10 -16.24 -30.10
CA SER A 383 25.65 -16.24 -30.29
C SER A 383 24.93 -15.72 -29.05
N LEU A 384 25.28 -16.19 -27.85
CA LEU A 384 24.67 -15.79 -26.60
C LEU A 384 24.87 -14.29 -26.34
N VAL A 385 26.07 -13.74 -26.54
CA VAL A 385 26.34 -12.32 -26.39
C VAL A 385 25.53 -11.50 -27.39
N SER A 386 25.44 -11.96 -28.65
CA SER A 386 24.63 -11.30 -29.69
C SER A 386 23.13 -11.28 -29.30
N ASP A 387 22.62 -12.38 -28.78
CA ASP A 387 21.23 -12.50 -28.31
C ASP A 387 20.93 -11.54 -27.13
N ILE A 388 21.87 -11.42 -26.18
CA ILE A 388 21.78 -10.49 -25.04
C ILE A 388 21.76 -9.04 -25.51
N ILE A 389 22.66 -8.66 -26.44
CA ILE A 389 22.70 -7.30 -27.00
C ILE A 389 21.37 -6.97 -27.71
N ARG A 390 20.87 -7.92 -28.53
CA ARG A 390 19.55 -7.73 -29.19
C ARG A 390 18.41 -7.52 -28.19
N LEU A 391 18.39 -8.34 -27.16
CA LEU A 391 17.35 -8.25 -26.13
C LEU A 391 17.41 -6.91 -25.36
N SER A 392 18.64 -6.45 -25.03
CA SER A 392 18.85 -5.13 -24.41
C SER A 392 18.36 -3.99 -25.30
N GLN A 393 18.65 -4.03 -26.59
CA GLN A 393 18.17 -3.02 -27.56
C GLN A 393 16.64 -2.98 -27.66
N LEU A 394 15.99 -4.14 -27.58
CA LEU A 394 14.53 -4.25 -27.59
C LEU A 394 13.90 -3.75 -26.28
N ASP A 395 14.54 -4.01 -25.13
CA ASP A 395 14.09 -3.53 -23.82
C ASP A 395 14.18 -2.00 -23.68
N GLU A 396 15.21 -1.39 -24.27
CA GLU A 396 15.43 0.06 -24.21
C GLU A 396 14.59 0.84 -25.23
N ASN A 397 13.73 0.16 -26.01
CA ASN A 397 12.93 0.76 -27.08
C ASN A 397 13.76 1.69 -28.01
N THR A 398 15.00 1.27 -28.34
CA THR A 398 15.87 2.03 -29.23
C THR A 398 15.15 2.28 -30.56
N GLU A 399 15.14 3.51 -31.04
CA GLU A 399 14.52 3.86 -32.32
C GLU A 399 15.21 3.10 -33.48
N MET A 400 14.41 2.31 -34.20
CA MET A 400 14.86 1.55 -35.37
C MET A 400 14.16 2.07 -36.61
N ASN A 401 14.80 1.92 -37.78
CA ASN A 401 14.23 2.34 -39.05
C ASN A 401 13.08 1.43 -39.46
N TRP A 402 11.90 1.99 -39.54
CA TRP A 402 10.70 1.33 -40.07
C TRP A 402 10.66 1.51 -41.60
N GLU A 403 10.35 0.45 -42.29
CA GLU A 403 10.27 0.42 -43.74
C GLU A 403 9.14 -0.51 -44.23
N ASN A 404 8.75 -0.37 -45.49
CA ASN A 404 7.75 -1.28 -46.07
C ASN A 404 8.44 -2.58 -46.45
N VAL A 405 8.07 -3.68 -45.79
CA VAL A 405 8.69 -5.00 -45.91
C VAL A 405 7.63 -6.01 -46.34
N ASP A 406 7.96 -6.85 -47.34
CA ASP A 406 7.13 -8.01 -47.69
C ASP A 406 7.45 -9.20 -46.80
N ALA A 407 6.49 -9.61 -45.94
CA ALA A 407 6.67 -10.72 -45.01
C ALA A 407 6.99 -12.05 -45.71
N LEU A 408 6.45 -12.30 -46.91
CA LEU A 408 6.76 -13.51 -47.66
C LEU A 408 8.22 -13.56 -48.13
N SER A 409 8.73 -12.42 -48.55
CA SER A 409 10.14 -12.31 -48.97
C SER A 409 11.08 -12.58 -47.80
N VAL A 410 10.84 -11.98 -46.64
CA VAL A 410 11.62 -12.21 -45.41
C VAL A 410 11.52 -13.65 -44.94
N ALA A 411 10.33 -14.25 -45.03
CA ALA A 411 10.16 -15.66 -44.68
C ALA A 411 10.93 -16.62 -45.60
N LYS A 412 11.07 -16.30 -46.88
CA LYS A 412 11.93 -17.05 -47.81
C LYS A 412 13.40 -16.95 -47.43
N GLU A 413 13.88 -15.73 -47.15
CA GLU A 413 15.27 -15.49 -46.71
C GLU A 413 15.58 -16.26 -45.41
N ALA A 414 14.66 -16.25 -44.42
CA ALA A 414 14.83 -17.01 -43.18
C ALA A 414 14.86 -18.52 -43.41
N LEU A 415 14.00 -19.05 -44.32
CA LEU A 415 14.00 -20.47 -44.66
C LEU A 415 15.28 -20.90 -45.36
N GLU A 416 15.80 -20.11 -46.29
CA GLU A 416 17.07 -20.39 -46.98
C GLU A 416 18.22 -20.55 -46.00
N MET A 417 18.26 -19.72 -44.93
CA MET A 417 19.32 -19.78 -43.93
C MET A 417 19.25 -21.06 -43.07
N VAL A 418 18.07 -21.58 -42.77
CA VAL A 418 17.91 -22.83 -41.99
C VAL A 418 18.01 -24.08 -42.90
N GLY A 419 17.96 -23.91 -44.21
CA GLY A 419 18.01 -24.96 -45.21
C GLY A 419 19.08 -26.02 -44.99
N PRO A 420 20.41 -25.65 -44.89
CA PRO A 420 21.49 -26.60 -44.72
C PRO A 420 21.35 -27.50 -43.46
N ILE A 421 20.81 -26.91 -42.37
CA ILE A 421 20.60 -27.68 -41.13
C ILE A 421 19.39 -28.63 -41.29
N ALA A 422 18.32 -28.18 -41.94
CA ALA A 422 17.17 -29.02 -42.23
C ALA A 422 17.51 -30.19 -43.14
N GLU A 423 18.28 -29.96 -44.20
CA GLU A 423 18.77 -31.01 -45.12
C GLU A 423 19.61 -32.07 -44.40
N SER A 424 20.52 -31.65 -43.51
CA SER A 424 21.36 -32.58 -42.73
C SER A 424 20.55 -33.50 -41.81
N ARG A 425 19.30 -33.14 -41.50
CA ARG A 425 18.35 -33.90 -40.65
C ARG A 425 17.16 -34.48 -41.41
N ASN A 426 17.22 -34.45 -42.76
CA ASN A 426 16.13 -34.90 -43.63
C ASN A 426 14.76 -34.22 -43.35
N ILE A 427 14.79 -32.95 -42.94
CA ILE A 427 13.57 -32.19 -42.63
C ILE A 427 13.12 -31.46 -43.91
N SER A 428 11.84 -31.64 -44.31
CA SER A 428 11.30 -30.94 -45.47
C SER A 428 10.85 -29.53 -45.11
N LEU A 429 11.35 -28.52 -45.83
CA LEU A 429 10.95 -27.13 -45.68
C LEU A 429 9.91 -26.78 -46.77
N THR A 430 8.79 -26.14 -46.34
CA THR A 430 7.79 -25.67 -47.28
C THR A 430 7.33 -24.26 -46.89
N ILE A 431 7.15 -23.40 -47.88
CA ILE A 431 6.54 -22.07 -47.68
C ILE A 431 5.34 -21.91 -48.57
N LYS A 432 4.28 -21.34 -48.02
CA LYS A 432 3.05 -20.98 -48.73
C LYS A 432 2.64 -19.57 -48.39
N GLY A 433 2.00 -18.91 -49.31
CA GLY A 433 1.44 -17.56 -49.06
C GLY A 433 1.51 -16.67 -50.29
N GLU A 434 1.01 -15.46 -50.12
CA GLU A 434 1.05 -14.38 -51.10
C GLU A 434 1.86 -13.22 -50.56
N PRO A 435 2.41 -12.29 -51.38
CA PRO A 435 3.09 -11.09 -50.91
C PRO A 435 2.23 -10.35 -49.89
N ALA A 436 2.81 -10.07 -48.74
CA ALA A 436 2.10 -9.48 -47.59
C ALA A 436 2.91 -8.28 -47.05
N PRO A 437 2.74 -7.10 -47.65
CA PRO A 437 3.44 -5.90 -47.25
C PRO A 437 2.96 -5.40 -45.88
N LEU A 438 3.91 -4.98 -45.05
CA LEU A 438 3.66 -4.35 -43.76
C LEU A 438 4.76 -3.33 -43.44
N ASN A 439 4.40 -2.31 -42.68
CA ASN A 439 5.40 -1.39 -42.12
C ASN A 439 6.10 -2.04 -40.94
N SER A 440 7.39 -2.31 -41.05
CA SER A 440 8.16 -3.09 -40.08
C SER A 440 9.64 -2.71 -40.09
N VAL A 441 10.40 -3.23 -39.14
CA VAL A 441 11.85 -3.24 -39.18
C VAL A 441 12.30 -4.57 -39.76
N HIS A 442 12.87 -4.57 -41.02
CA HIS A 442 13.27 -5.78 -41.76
C HIS A 442 14.06 -6.76 -40.89
N LYS A 443 15.09 -6.26 -40.22
CA LYS A 443 15.95 -7.08 -39.36
C LYS A 443 15.18 -7.76 -38.22
N LEU A 444 14.25 -7.08 -37.57
CA LEU A 444 13.47 -7.67 -36.49
C LEU A 444 12.45 -8.71 -37.01
N LEU A 445 11.81 -8.43 -38.12
CA LEU A 445 10.89 -9.37 -38.76
C LEU A 445 11.64 -10.63 -39.20
N TYR A 446 12.84 -10.48 -39.79
CA TYR A 446 13.75 -11.57 -40.12
C TYR A 446 14.12 -12.39 -38.89
N ASP A 447 14.58 -11.74 -37.82
CA ASP A 447 14.98 -12.39 -36.56
C ASP A 447 13.82 -13.18 -35.94
N VAL A 448 12.61 -12.67 -35.99
CA VAL A 448 11.39 -13.37 -35.51
C VAL A 448 11.20 -14.66 -36.33
N ILE A 449 11.13 -14.54 -37.64
CA ILE A 449 10.83 -15.69 -38.52
C ILE A 449 11.97 -16.72 -38.46
N TYR A 450 13.21 -16.26 -38.49
CA TYR A 450 14.40 -17.11 -38.38
C TYR A 450 14.40 -17.92 -37.07
N ASN A 451 14.17 -17.28 -35.92
CA ASN A 451 14.15 -17.99 -34.64
C ASN A 451 13.02 -19.02 -34.57
N LEU A 452 11.86 -18.73 -35.15
CA LEU A 452 10.78 -19.69 -35.23
C LEU A 452 11.13 -20.89 -36.11
N CYS A 453 11.71 -20.64 -37.28
CA CYS A 453 12.16 -21.70 -38.19
C CYS A 453 13.33 -22.53 -37.62
N ASP A 454 14.30 -21.88 -36.99
CA ASP A 454 15.44 -22.55 -36.36
C ASP A 454 14.97 -23.47 -35.22
N ASN A 455 14.04 -23.01 -34.38
CA ASN A 455 13.44 -23.85 -33.36
C ASN A 455 12.64 -25.01 -33.96
N ALA A 456 11.84 -24.76 -35.00
CA ALA A 456 11.07 -25.80 -35.69
C ALA A 456 11.95 -26.89 -36.31
N VAL A 457 13.16 -26.54 -36.77
CA VAL A 457 14.16 -27.50 -37.26
C VAL A 457 14.89 -28.19 -36.12
N LYS A 458 15.33 -27.45 -35.08
CA LYS A 458 16.07 -27.99 -33.94
C LYS A 458 15.30 -29.01 -33.13
N TYR A 459 14.02 -28.74 -32.86
CA TYR A 459 13.16 -29.61 -32.07
C TYR A 459 12.28 -30.54 -32.89
N ASN A 460 12.64 -30.71 -34.18
CA ASN A 460 11.96 -31.67 -35.05
C ASN A 460 12.50 -33.09 -34.87
N LYS A 461 11.72 -34.04 -35.36
CA LYS A 461 12.18 -35.42 -35.55
C LYS A 461 12.87 -35.58 -36.92
N GLU A 462 13.71 -36.54 -37.03
CA GLU A 462 14.31 -36.91 -38.33
C GLU A 462 13.23 -37.28 -39.36
N GLY A 463 13.37 -36.77 -40.58
CA GLY A 463 12.35 -36.95 -41.63
C GLY A 463 11.05 -36.15 -41.40
N GLY A 464 11.08 -35.17 -40.53
CA GLY A 464 9.94 -34.30 -40.24
C GLY A 464 9.73 -33.22 -41.31
N PHE A 465 8.85 -32.29 -41.02
CA PHE A 465 8.59 -31.11 -41.86
C PHE A 465 8.52 -29.82 -41.05
N VAL A 466 8.88 -28.71 -41.69
CA VAL A 466 8.60 -27.34 -41.24
C VAL A 466 7.84 -26.63 -42.36
N LYS A 467 6.72 -26.02 -41.99
CA LYS A 467 5.85 -25.29 -42.91
C LYS A 467 5.69 -23.86 -42.44
N VAL A 468 5.97 -22.92 -43.33
CA VAL A 468 5.71 -21.50 -43.10
C VAL A 468 4.54 -21.07 -43.97
N ASP A 469 3.52 -20.52 -43.35
CA ASP A 469 2.34 -19.96 -44.01
C ASP A 469 2.31 -18.45 -43.79
N VAL A 470 2.31 -17.67 -44.87
CA VAL A 470 2.17 -16.20 -44.81
C VAL A 470 0.85 -15.81 -45.45
N LYS A 471 0.04 -15.06 -44.73
CA LYS A 471 -1.26 -14.63 -45.22
C LYS A 471 -1.68 -13.27 -44.66
N THR A 472 -2.42 -12.51 -45.43
CA THR A 472 -3.11 -11.33 -44.98
C THR A 472 -4.55 -11.70 -44.54
N ALA A 473 -4.87 -11.45 -43.28
CA ALA A 473 -6.18 -11.74 -42.68
C ALA A 473 -6.80 -10.43 -42.13
N GLY A 474 -7.64 -9.81 -42.95
CA GLY A 474 -8.23 -8.51 -42.63
C GLY A 474 -7.19 -7.41 -42.58
N ASP A 475 -7.03 -6.79 -41.42
CA ASP A 475 -6.06 -5.71 -41.12
C ASP A 475 -4.74 -6.22 -40.55
N LYS A 476 -4.45 -7.55 -40.66
CA LYS A 476 -3.24 -8.15 -40.10
C LYS A 476 -2.53 -9.04 -41.10
N VAL A 477 -1.19 -8.96 -41.10
CA VAL A 477 -0.32 -9.94 -41.74
C VAL A 477 0.03 -11.01 -40.72
N GLN A 478 -0.20 -12.27 -41.05
CA GLN A 478 0.08 -13.43 -40.21
C GLN A 478 1.18 -14.28 -40.84
N VAL A 479 2.15 -14.66 -40.02
CA VAL A 479 3.16 -15.65 -40.35
C VAL A 479 3.05 -16.79 -39.35
N ALA A 480 2.72 -17.98 -39.83
CA ALA A 480 2.59 -19.19 -39.03
C ALA A 480 3.72 -20.15 -39.38
N VAL A 481 4.49 -20.58 -38.39
CA VAL A 481 5.54 -21.61 -38.51
C VAL A 481 5.03 -22.87 -37.81
N SER A 482 4.89 -23.94 -38.54
CA SER A 482 4.37 -25.23 -38.06
C SER A 482 5.40 -26.34 -38.27
N ASP A 483 5.56 -27.19 -37.27
CA ASP A 483 6.42 -28.38 -37.32
C ASP A 483 5.64 -29.62 -36.83
N ASN A 484 6.17 -30.81 -37.11
CA ASN A 484 5.69 -32.06 -36.55
C ASN A 484 6.68 -32.72 -35.60
N GLY A 485 7.44 -31.90 -34.88
CA GLY A 485 8.47 -32.31 -33.93
C GLY A 485 7.92 -32.83 -32.60
N VAL A 486 8.73 -32.66 -31.56
CA VAL A 486 8.42 -33.20 -30.21
C VAL A 486 7.24 -32.54 -29.53
N GLY A 487 6.85 -31.34 -29.95
CA GLY A 487 5.78 -30.57 -29.32
C GLY A 487 6.15 -30.07 -27.90
N ILE A 488 5.25 -29.34 -27.29
CA ILE A 488 5.41 -28.68 -25.98
C ILE A 488 4.30 -29.12 -25.04
N ALA A 489 4.66 -29.59 -23.85
CA ALA A 489 3.68 -29.96 -22.83
C ALA A 489 2.85 -28.74 -22.35
N PRO A 490 1.58 -28.90 -22.01
CA PRO A 490 0.72 -27.78 -21.58
C PRO A 490 1.29 -26.94 -20.43
N ALA A 491 1.98 -27.58 -19.48
CA ALA A 491 2.62 -26.91 -18.35
C ALA A 491 3.73 -25.95 -18.75
N ASP A 492 4.39 -26.18 -19.90
CA ASP A 492 5.53 -25.40 -20.35
C ASP A 492 5.15 -24.32 -21.38
N GLN A 493 3.98 -24.41 -21.99
CA GLN A 493 3.55 -23.52 -23.09
C GLN A 493 3.50 -22.03 -22.71
N SER A 494 3.15 -21.71 -21.46
CA SER A 494 3.16 -20.33 -20.97
C SER A 494 4.58 -19.82 -20.72
N ARG A 495 5.53 -20.73 -20.45
CA ARG A 495 6.89 -20.44 -20.01
C ARG A 495 7.95 -20.43 -21.10
N VAL A 496 7.68 -21.06 -22.24
CA VAL A 496 8.66 -21.15 -23.35
C VAL A 496 9.11 -19.78 -23.90
N PHE A 497 8.37 -18.71 -23.62
CA PHE A 497 8.72 -17.33 -23.97
C PHE A 497 9.48 -16.59 -22.85
N GLU A 498 9.72 -17.25 -21.69
CA GLU A 498 10.57 -16.70 -20.62
C GLU A 498 12.04 -16.75 -21.04
N ARG A 499 12.84 -15.81 -20.56
CA ARG A 499 14.28 -15.73 -20.86
C ARG A 499 15.01 -16.90 -20.21
N PHE A 500 15.89 -17.58 -20.97
CA PHE A 500 16.65 -18.76 -20.56
C PHE A 500 15.83 -20.00 -20.22
N TYR A 501 14.51 -19.97 -20.49
CA TYR A 501 13.67 -21.14 -20.23
C TYR A 501 13.91 -22.25 -21.24
N ARG A 502 14.01 -23.48 -20.75
CA ARG A 502 14.16 -24.70 -21.55
C ARG A 502 13.40 -25.83 -20.88
N VAL A 503 12.63 -26.60 -21.67
CA VAL A 503 11.80 -27.71 -21.16
C VAL A 503 12.71 -28.81 -20.57
N ASP A 504 13.86 -29.14 -21.23
CA ASP A 504 14.82 -30.12 -20.74
C ASP A 504 16.20 -29.51 -20.50
N LYS A 505 16.66 -29.53 -19.24
CA LYS A 505 18.04 -29.14 -18.86
C LYS A 505 19.05 -30.31 -18.99
N SER A 506 18.56 -31.56 -19.03
CA SER A 506 19.43 -32.76 -19.00
C SER A 506 19.99 -33.19 -20.35
N HIS A 507 19.28 -32.97 -21.47
CA HIS A 507 19.74 -33.21 -22.81
C HIS A 507 20.40 -32.01 -23.50
N SER A 508 20.85 -31.04 -22.71
CA SER A 508 21.35 -29.74 -23.17
C SER A 508 22.66 -29.76 -23.93
N ARG A 509 23.39 -30.88 -23.96
CA ARG A 509 24.70 -30.98 -24.67
C ARG A 509 24.56 -31.23 -26.17
N GLU A 510 23.46 -31.81 -26.62
CA GLU A 510 23.25 -32.12 -28.05
C GLU A 510 22.37 -31.07 -28.77
N SER A 511 21.47 -30.35 -28.07
CA SER A 511 20.70 -29.26 -28.67
C SER A 511 21.22 -27.89 -28.19
N SER A 512 22.09 -27.31 -29.02
CA SER A 512 22.81 -26.03 -28.80
C SER A 512 21.87 -24.80 -28.83
N GLY A 513 20.96 -24.63 -27.84
CA GLY A 513 20.08 -23.45 -27.75
C GLY A 513 20.42 -22.56 -26.54
N THR A 514 20.41 -21.23 -26.74
CA THR A 514 20.64 -20.23 -25.66
C THR A 514 19.45 -20.08 -24.70
N GLY A 515 18.25 -20.56 -25.08
CA GLY A 515 17.02 -20.30 -24.36
C GLY A 515 16.51 -18.84 -24.48
N LEU A 516 17.13 -18.04 -25.35
CA LEU A 516 16.77 -16.65 -25.61
C LEU A 516 15.93 -16.46 -26.88
N GLY A 517 15.99 -17.41 -27.84
CA GLY A 517 15.34 -17.24 -29.16
C GLY A 517 13.87 -16.90 -29.10
N LEU A 518 13.04 -17.65 -28.34
CA LEU A 518 11.61 -17.38 -28.22
C LEU A 518 11.32 -16.11 -27.38
N SER A 519 12.17 -15.77 -26.43
CA SER A 519 12.05 -14.49 -25.72
C SER A 519 12.37 -13.31 -26.63
N ILE A 520 13.37 -13.41 -27.51
CA ILE A 520 13.65 -12.42 -28.56
C ILE A 520 12.45 -12.27 -29.49
N VAL A 521 11.84 -13.38 -29.92
CA VAL A 521 10.60 -13.38 -30.72
C VAL A 521 9.49 -12.57 -30.01
N LYS A 522 9.25 -12.85 -28.72
CA LYS A 522 8.22 -12.15 -27.94
C LYS A 522 8.48 -10.64 -27.87
N HIS A 523 9.70 -10.22 -27.54
CA HIS A 523 10.04 -8.79 -27.43
C HIS A 523 10.04 -8.10 -28.81
N ALA A 524 10.55 -8.75 -29.85
CA ALA A 524 10.54 -8.21 -31.21
C ALA A 524 9.12 -8.06 -31.77
N VAL A 525 8.24 -9.06 -31.56
CA VAL A 525 6.83 -8.97 -31.97
C VAL A 525 6.11 -7.86 -31.19
N ALA A 526 6.36 -7.69 -29.89
CA ALA A 526 5.81 -6.59 -29.11
C ALA A 526 6.30 -5.22 -29.61
N TYR A 527 7.62 -5.08 -29.91
CA TYR A 527 8.18 -3.86 -30.51
C TYR A 527 7.50 -3.53 -31.85
N LEU A 528 7.26 -4.53 -32.69
CA LEU A 528 6.56 -4.42 -33.98
C LEU A 528 5.03 -4.31 -33.83
N LYS A 529 4.52 -4.10 -32.62
CA LYS A 529 3.08 -3.96 -32.31
C LYS A 529 2.23 -5.16 -32.73
N GLY A 530 2.87 -6.35 -32.78
CA GLY A 530 2.22 -7.60 -33.15
C GLY A 530 1.70 -8.40 -31.96
N SER A 531 1.19 -9.59 -32.26
CA SER A 531 0.74 -10.59 -31.26
C SER A 531 1.26 -11.97 -31.63
N ILE A 532 1.42 -12.85 -30.61
CA ILE A 532 1.88 -14.22 -30.75
C ILE A 532 0.80 -15.17 -30.24
N SER A 533 0.56 -16.26 -30.97
CA SER A 533 -0.19 -17.40 -30.48
C SER A 533 0.60 -18.69 -30.67
N LEU A 534 0.48 -19.60 -29.69
CA LEU A 534 1.13 -20.90 -29.66
C LEU A 534 0.06 -22.00 -29.57
N GLU A 535 0.15 -22.95 -30.49
CA GLU A 535 -0.64 -24.18 -30.48
C GLU A 535 0.33 -25.37 -30.54
N SER A 536 0.37 -26.18 -29.48
CA SER A 536 1.28 -27.33 -29.43
C SER A 536 0.65 -28.51 -28.71
N THR A 537 1.00 -29.70 -29.19
CA THR A 537 0.65 -30.95 -28.54
C THR A 537 1.89 -31.84 -28.47
N LEU A 538 2.20 -32.31 -27.27
CA LEU A 538 3.36 -33.17 -27.04
C LEU A 538 3.29 -34.40 -27.96
N GLY A 539 4.38 -34.67 -28.67
CA GLY A 539 4.52 -35.76 -29.65
C GLY A 539 3.88 -35.51 -31.03
N LYS A 540 3.18 -34.38 -31.24
CA LYS A 540 2.52 -34.08 -32.52
C LYS A 540 3.15 -32.91 -33.28
N GLY A 541 3.79 -31.99 -32.55
CA GLY A 541 4.43 -30.81 -33.12
C GLY A 541 3.91 -29.51 -32.56
N THR A 542 4.38 -28.39 -33.10
CA THR A 542 4.09 -27.03 -32.64
C THR A 542 3.75 -26.14 -33.84
N THR A 543 2.81 -25.23 -33.61
CA THR A 543 2.51 -24.11 -34.52
C THR A 543 2.61 -22.81 -33.74
N ILE A 544 3.49 -21.90 -34.15
CA ILE A 544 3.56 -20.55 -33.62
C ILE A 544 3.13 -19.58 -34.71
N THR A 545 2.14 -18.77 -34.41
CA THR A 545 1.62 -17.75 -35.32
C THR A 545 1.93 -16.36 -34.75
N VAL A 546 2.62 -15.54 -35.54
CA VAL A 546 2.83 -14.12 -35.25
C VAL A 546 1.96 -13.28 -36.17
N SER A 547 1.34 -12.25 -35.63
CA SER A 547 0.42 -11.38 -36.37
C SER A 547 0.83 -9.93 -36.19
N PHE A 548 0.97 -9.20 -37.28
CA PHE A 548 1.37 -7.80 -37.30
C PHE A 548 0.27 -6.95 -37.95
N PRO A 549 0.14 -5.66 -37.60
CA PRO A 549 -0.76 -4.75 -38.32
C PRO A 549 -0.38 -4.68 -39.81
N ALA A 550 -1.34 -4.89 -40.71
CA ALA A 550 -1.12 -4.67 -42.14
C ALA A 550 -1.05 -3.17 -42.43
N GLU A 551 -0.26 -2.77 -43.42
CA GLU A 551 -0.31 -1.42 -43.94
C GLU A 551 -1.68 -1.21 -44.62
N LYS A 552 -2.36 -0.10 -44.28
CA LYS A 552 -3.62 0.31 -44.93
C LYS A 552 -3.34 1.03 -46.22
#